data_c4647f07fba2177e8af484f74ca3a506
#
_entry.id   c4647f07fba2177e8af484f74ca3a506
#
_cell.length_a   1.000
_cell.length_b   1.000
_cell.length_c   1.000
_cell.angle_alpha   90.00
_cell.angle_beta   90.00
_cell.angle_gamma   90.00
#
_symmetry.space_group_name_H-M   'P 1'
#
loop_
_entity.id
_entity.type
_entity.pdbx_description
1 polymer ?
#
loop_
_entity_poly.entity_id
_entity_poly.type
_entity_poly.pdbx_seq_one_letter_code
_entity_poly.pdbx_strand_id
1 'polypeptide(L)'
;LGAFGTMKTPETNTFIGSGGISAKAGFLFALSLVPTVMLALGLLEIFTHYGAIRAAHKLLTPLLRPLLGIPGYTGLALITDLQSTDAGAALTKELYDSKKISRKDVVIMGAWQYSGAGLINNYFSIGSALFASLTIPIIIPLLLMFVLKFVGAAITRLVLNTAYKGDFDNE
;
A
#
# COMPACT_ATOMS: atom_id res chain seq x y z
N LEU A 1 -13.31 -16.82 -24.88
CA LEU A 1 -12.88 -15.46 -24.55
C LEU A 1 -13.37 -14.97 -23.17
N GLY A 2 -14.06 -15.82 -22.40
CA GLY A 2 -14.50 -15.52 -21.04
C GLY A 2 -15.35 -14.24 -20.96
N ALA A 3 -15.22 -13.52 -19.85
CA ALA A 3 -15.96 -12.29 -19.62
C ALA A 3 -15.59 -11.15 -20.60
N PHE A 4 -14.45 -11.22 -21.25
CA PHE A 4 -14.02 -10.24 -22.23
C PHE A 4 -14.77 -10.30 -23.56
N GLY A 5 -15.42 -11.43 -23.87
CA GLY A 5 -16.16 -11.62 -25.11
C GLY A 5 -17.60 -11.16 -25.07
N THR A 6 -18.13 -10.84 -23.89
CA THR A 6 -19.55 -10.49 -23.75
C THR A 6 -19.73 -8.98 -23.86
N MET A 7 -20.13 -8.50 -25.03
CA MET A 7 -20.49 -7.10 -25.23
C MET A 7 -21.97 -6.89 -24.93
N LYS A 8 -22.31 -5.80 -24.26
CA LYS A 8 -23.72 -5.44 -23.95
C LYS A 8 -24.52 -5.12 -25.21
N THR A 9 -23.87 -4.62 -26.25
CA THR A 9 -24.47 -4.24 -27.51
C THR A 9 -23.55 -4.69 -28.66
N PRO A 10 -23.54 -6.00 -29.01
CA PRO A 10 -22.61 -6.53 -30.02
C PRO A 10 -22.84 -5.97 -31.42
N GLU A 11 -24.03 -5.48 -31.71
CA GLU A 11 -24.37 -4.88 -33.03
C GLU A 11 -23.70 -3.52 -33.26
N THR A 12 -23.42 -2.77 -32.20
CA THR A 12 -22.84 -1.42 -32.27
C THR A 12 -21.41 -1.34 -31.78
N ASN A 13 -20.96 -2.31 -30.97
CA ASN A 13 -19.64 -2.37 -30.39
C ASN A 13 -18.85 -3.56 -30.93
N THR A 14 -17.86 -3.29 -31.74
CA THR A 14 -16.91 -4.32 -32.23
C THR A 14 -15.62 -4.28 -31.40
N PHE A 15 -14.73 -5.27 -31.56
CA PHE A 15 -13.42 -5.27 -30.96
C PHE A 15 -12.60 -4.01 -31.33
N ILE A 16 -12.75 -3.51 -32.54
CA ILE A 16 -12.10 -2.29 -33.03
C ILE A 16 -12.77 -1.06 -32.43
N GLY A 17 -14.09 -1.11 -32.29
CA GLY A 17 -14.92 -0.09 -31.63
C GLY A 17 -14.92 1.28 -32.30
N SER A 18 -15.86 2.08 -31.89
CA SER A 18 -15.89 3.51 -32.18
C SER A 18 -15.71 4.30 -30.88
N GLY A 19 -14.98 5.40 -30.95
CA GLY A 19 -14.85 6.35 -29.81
C GLY A 19 -14.09 5.86 -28.57
N GLY A 20 -13.26 4.86 -28.68
CA GLY A 20 -12.37 4.44 -27.59
C GLY A 20 -12.99 3.53 -26.53
N ILE A 21 -14.19 2.99 -26.75
CA ILE A 21 -14.92 2.17 -25.78
C ILE A 21 -14.70 0.66 -26.00
N SER A 22 -13.79 0.27 -26.89
CA SER A 22 -13.59 -1.12 -27.28
C SER A 22 -12.38 -1.77 -26.63
N ALA A 23 -12.30 -3.11 -26.69
CA ALA A 23 -11.16 -3.88 -26.24
C ALA A 23 -9.84 -3.44 -26.90
N LYS A 24 -9.87 -3.01 -28.17
CA LYS A 24 -8.69 -2.47 -28.86
C LYS A 24 -8.18 -1.21 -28.18
N ALA A 25 -9.06 -0.26 -27.86
CA ALA A 25 -8.65 0.97 -27.18
C ALA A 25 -8.10 0.67 -25.77
N GLY A 26 -8.74 -0.25 -25.03
CA GLY A 26 -8.23 -0.69 -23.74
C GLY A 26 -6.86 -1.36 -23.84
N PHE A 27 -6.63 -2.19 -24.86
CA PHE A 27 -5.34 -2.83 -25.09
C PHE A 27 -4.25 -1.81 -25.44
N LEU A 28 -4.54 -0.87 -26.35
CA LEU A 28 -3.60 0.17 -26.73
C LEU A 28 -3.29 1.11 -25.56
N PHE A 29 -4.29 1.43 -24.75
CA PHE A 29 -4.09 2.17 -23.50
C PHE A 29 -3.15 1.42 -22.57
N ALA A 30 -3.42 0.14 -22.26
CA ALA A 30 -2.55 -0.68 -21.44
C ALA A 30 -1.11 -0.74 -21.97
N LEU A 31 -0.95 -0.91 -23.30
CA LEU A 31 0.36 -0.93 -23.94
C LEU A 31 1.11 0.42 -23.77
N SER A 32 0.41 1.54 -23.85
CA SER A 32 0.99 2.88 -23.67
C SER A 32 1.52 3.12 -22.25
N LEU A 33 1.04 2.37 -21.25
CA LEU A 33 1.48 2.48 -19.85
C LEU A 33 2.75 1.67 -19.57
N VAL A 34 3.10 0.70 -20.41
CA VAL A 34 4.24 -0.19 -20.17
C VAL A 34 5.54 0.57 -19.89
N PRO A 35 5.96 1.58 -20.68
CA PRO A 35 7.20 2.31 -20.42
C PRO A 35 7.22 2.99 -19.05
N THR A 36 6.10 3.62 -18.66
CA THR A 36 5.98 4.32 -17.38
C THR A 36 6.07 3.36 -16.19
N VAL A 37 5.37 2.23 -16.28
CA VAL A 37 5.38 1.19 -15.24
C VAL A 37 6.77 0.57 -15.14
N MET A 38 7.40 0.22 -16.24
CA MET A 38 8.76 -0.36 -16.25
C MET A 38 9.80 0.60 -15.65
N LEU A 39 9.73 1.88 -15.98
CA LEU A 39 10.61 2.89 -15.41
C LEU A 39 10.40 3.02 -13.90
N ALA A 40 9.15 3.11 -13.47
CA ALA A 40 8.81 3.26 -12.06
C ALA A 40 9.27 2.05 -11.22
N LEU A 41 9.04 0.82 -11.70
CA LEU A 41 9.51 -0.39 -11.04
C LEU A 41 11.03 -0.49 -11.03
N GLY A 42 11.70 -0.14 -12.14
CA GLY A 42 13.16 -0.13 -12.20
C GLY A 42 13.78 0.86 -11.21
N LEU A 43 13.22 2.06 -11.07
CA LEU A 43 13.66 3.03 -10.07
C LEU A 43 13.41 2.53 -8.64
N LEU A 44 12.25 1.92 -8.39
CA LEU A 44 11.93 1.34 -7.08
C LEU A 44 12.95 0.26 -6.70
N GLU A 45 13.31 -0.63 -7.62
CA GLU A 45 14.29 -1.67 -7.39
C GLU A 45 15.68 -1.09 -7.10
N ILE A 46 16.11 -0.09 -7.85
CA ILE A 46 17.37 0.63 -7.62
C ILE A 46 17.37 1.23 -6.20
N PHE A 47 16.35 1.98 -5.80
CA PHE A 47 16.27 2.58 -4.48
C PHE A 47 16.29 1.52 -3.37
N THR A 48 15.60 0.40 -3.56
CA THR A 48 15.59 -0.72 -2.62
C THR A 48 16.98 -1.32 -2.49
N HIS A 49 17.67 -1.56 -3.60
CA HIS A 49 19.04 -2.07 -3.63
C HIS A 49 20.01 -1.14 -2.87
N TYR A 50 19.91 0.17 -3.02
CA TYR A 50 20.70 1.15 -2.29
C TYR A 50 20.27 1.37 -0.83
N GLY A 51 19.33 0.58 -0.32
CA GLY A 51 18.98 0.52 1.09
C GLY A 51 17.88 1.50 1.52
N ALA A 52 16.98 1.88 0.63
CA ALA A 52 15.83 2.73 0.95
C ALA A 52 15.01 2.20 2.13
N ILE A 53 14.84 0.87 2.26
CA ILE A 53 14.14 0.23 3.38
C ILE A 53 14.86 0.54 4.71
N ARG A 54 16.20 0.46 4.74
CA ARG A 54 16.98 0.78 5.95
C ARG A 54 16.91 2.26 6.31
N ALA A 55 16.95 3.13 5.32
CA ALA A 55 16.79 4.57 5.52
C ALA A 55 15.38 4.90 6.05
N ALA A 56 14.35 4.31 5.46
CA ALA A 56 12.96 4.45 5.91
C ALA A 56 12.78 3.96 7.35
N HIS A 57 13.38 2.81 7.71
CA HIS A 57 13.34 2.31 9.08
C HIS A 57 13.93 3.33 10.06
N LYS A 58 15.13 3.86 9.78
CA LYS A 58 15.79 4.83 10.64
C LYS A 58 14.99 6.13 10.80
N LEU A 59 14.35 6.57 9.72
CA LEU A 59 13.57 7.81 9.69
C LEU A 59 12.20 7.67 10.37
N LEU A 60 11.52 6.54 10.17
CA LEU A 60 10.13 6.35 10.62
C LEU A 60 10.01 5.78 12.03
N THR A 61 10.97 4.98 12.48
CA THR A 61 10.94 4.38 13.82
C THR A 61 10.69 5.40 14.94
N PRO A 62 11.34 6.58 14.98
CA PRO A 62 11.05 7.56 16.03
C PRO A 62 9.64 8.15 15.99
N LEU A 63 8.97 8.13 14.82
CA LEU A 63 7.58 8.57 14.68
C LEU A 63 6.58 7.51 15.14
N LEU A 64 6.89 6.23 14.97
CA LEU A 64 5.98 5.13 15.27
C LEU A 64 5.62 5.08 16.77
N ARG A 65 6.61 5.27 17.63
CA ARG A 65 6.42 5.18 19.08
C ARG A 65 5.45 6.22 19.64
N PRO A 66 5.61 7.53 19.39
CA PRO A 66 4.69 8.54 19.89
C PRO A 66 3.30 8.49 19.22
N LEU A 67 3.24 8.26 17.92
CA LEU A 67 1.98 8.28 17.17
C LEU A 67 1.17 7.00 17.37
N LEU A 68 1.79 5.84 17.25
CA LEU A 68 1.10 4.55 17.27
C LEU A 68 1.18 3.87 18.66
N GLY A 69 2.12 4.26 19.50
CA GLY A 69 2.31 3.68 20.83
C GLY A 69 2.90 2.27 20.82
N ILE A 70 3.34 1.79 19.68
CA ILE A 70 3.93 0.48 19.51
C ILE A 70 5.45 0.51 19.71
N PRO A 71 6.08 -0.61 20.08
CA PRO A 71 7.53 -0.68 20.24
C PRO A 71 8.30 -0.32 18.98
N GLY A 72 9.45 0.38 19.12
CA GLY A 72 10.24 0.86 17.98
C GLY A 72 10.77 -0.26 17.04
N TYR A 73 10.99 -1.47 17.56
CA TYR A 73 11.44 -2.60 16.74
C TYR A 73 10.37 -3.14 15.78
N THR A 74 9.09 -2.79 15.97
CA THR A 74 8.01 -3.09 15.00
C THR A 74 8.17 -2.31 13.70
N GLY A 75 8.98 -1.26 13.71
CA GLY A 75 9.21 -0.42 12.54
C GLY A 75 9.69 -1.19 11.31
N LEU A 76 10.49 -2.26 11.49
CA LEU A 76 10.90 -3.08 10.36
C LEU A 76 9.70 -3.74 9.67
N ALA A 77 8.77 -4.33 10.43
CA ALA A 77 7.58 -4.96 9.87
C ALA A 77 6.70 -3.96 9.11
N LEU A 78 6.49 -2.76 9.69
CA LEU A 78 5.65 -1.73 9.07
C LEU A 78 6.29 -1.15 7.80
N ILE A 79 7.60 -0.97 7.79
CA ILE A 79 8.30 -0.42 6.62
C ILE A 79 8.41 -1.45 5.50
N THR A 80 8.66 -2.70 5.86
CA THR A 80 8.65 -3.81 4.88
C THR A 80 7.29 -3.96 4.23
N ASP A 81 6.20 -3.74 4.98
CA ASP A 81 4.82 -3.72 4.44
C ASP A 81 4.61 -2.67 3.33
N LEU A 82 5.30 -1.55 3.38
CA LEU A 82 5.19 -0.53 2.32
C LEU A 82 5.58 -1.08 0.94
N GLN A 83 6.46 -2.07 0.91
CA GLN A 83 6.91 -2.72 -0.31
C GLN A 83 6.24 -4.07 -0.54
N SER A 84 6.09 -4.88 0.50
CA SER A 84 5.52 -6.22 0.45
C SER A 84 4.62 -6.47 1.65
N THR A 85 3.31 -6.56 1.40
CA THR A 85 2.31 -6.85 2.42
C THR A 85 2.56 -8.19 3.09
N ASP A 86 2.88 -9.21 2.31
CA ASP A 86 3.10 -10.57 2.83
C ASP A 86 4.33 -10.62 3.74
N ALA A 87 5.41 -9.95 3.36
CA ALA A 87 6.62 -9.87 4.18
C ALA A 87 6.38 -9.05 5.46
N GLY A 88 5.64 -7.95 5.38
CA GLY A 88 5.24 -7.15 6.55
C GLY A 88 4.37 -7.95 7.52
N ALA A 89 3.39 -8.69 7.01
CA ALA A 89 2.52 -9.56 7.80
C ALA A 89 3.30 -10.70 8.47
N ALA A 90 4.22 -11.35 7.73
CA ALA A 90 5.06 -12.42 8.27
C ALA A 90 5.92 -11.93 9.44
N LEU A 91 6.57 -10.76 9.31
CA LEU A 91 7.34 -10.15 10.38
C LEU A 91 6.46 -9.76 11.58
N THR A 92 5.26 -9.26 11.34
CA THR A 92 4.31 -8.95 12.41
C THR A 92 3.90 -10.20 13.17
N LYS A 93 3.62 -11.29 12.45
CA LYS A 93 3.31 -12.59 13.05
C LYS A 93 4.48 -13.12 13.86
N GLU A 94 5.70 -13.07 13.36
CA GLU A 94 6.89 -13.49 14.09
C GLU A 94 7.08 -12.72 15.41
N LEU A 95 6.86 -11.40 15.38
CA LEU A 95 6.90 -10.57 16.59
C LEU A 95 5.85 -10.97 17.62
N TYR A 96 4.65 -11.30 17.17
CA TYR A 96 3.57 -11.75 18.03
C TYR A 96 3.83 -13.15 18.59
N ASP A 97 4.20 -14.12 17.77
CA ASP A 97 4.49 -15.49 18.19
C ASP A 97 5.67 -15.54 19.19
N SER A 98 6.66 -14.65 19.01
CA SER A 98 7.79 -14.50 19.95
C SER A 98 7.44 -13.68 21.21
N LYS A 99 6.17 -13.29 21.40
CA LYS A 99 5.66 -12.50 22.54
C LYS A 99 6.38 -11.15 22.72
N LYS A 100 6.89 -10.59 21.64
CA LYS A 100 7.52 -9.25 21.68
C LYS A 100 6.50 -8.12 21.56
N ILE A 101 5.31 -8.40 21.01
CA ILE A 101 4.21 -7.46 20.88
C ILE A 101 2.92 -8.07 21.44
N SER A 102 2.06 -7.22 21.98
CA SER A 102 0.74 -7.60 22.47
C SER A 102 -0.26 -7.77 21.33
N ARG A 103 -1.41 -8.39 21.60
CA ARG A 103 -2.52 -8.46 20.66
C ARG A 103 -3.02 -7.07 20.25
N LYS A 104 -3.00 -6.11 21.18
CA LYS A 104 -3.32 -4.71 20.91
C LYS A 104 -2.37 -4.10 19.90
N ASP A 105 -1.07 -4.33 20.03
CA ASP A 105 -0.07 -3.86 19.08
C ASP A 105 -0.31 -4.47 17.67
N VAL A 106 -0.66 -5.76 17.61
CA VAL A 106 -1.01 -6.43 16.35
C VAL A 106 -2.19 -5.74 15.66
N VAL A 107 -3.24 -5.36 16.40
CA VAL A 107 -4.39 -4.66 15.84
C VAL A 107 -4.00 -3.29 15.31
N ILE A 108 -3.18 -2.53 16.03
CA ILE A 108 -2.69 -1.21 15.58
C ILE A 108 -1.80 -1.37 14.34
N MET A 109 -0.89 -2.33 14.35
CA MET A 109 -0.02 -2.64 13.21
C MET A 109 -0.84 -3.08 12.00
N GLY A 110 -1.83 -3.96 12.20
CA GLY A 110 -2.75 -4.41 11.16
C GLY A 110 -3.54 -3.26 10.54
N ALA A 111 -4.05 -2.33 11.34
CA ALA A 111 -4.73 -1.14 10.83
C ALA A 111 -3.80 -0.27 9.96
N TRP A 112 -2.55 -0.10 10.38
CA TRP A 112 -1.56 0.61 9.59
C TRP A 112 -1.20 -0.14 8.30
N GLN A 113 -0.97 -1.44 8.36
CA GLN A 113 -0.63 -2.27 7.21
C GLN A 113 -1.76 -2.31 6.20
N TYR A 114 -3.00 -2.53 6.65
CA TYR A 114 -4.15 -2.68 5.79
C TYR A 114 -4.61 -1.36 5.12
N SER A 115 -4.33 -0.22 5.73
CA SER A 115 -4.64 1.10 5.17
C SER A 115 -3.74 1.51 3.99
N GLY A 116 -3.50 0.64 3.06
CA GLY A 116 -2.63 0.80 1.89
C GLY A 116 -1.51 -0.23 1.93
N ALA A 117 -1.89 -1.49 1.85
CA ALA A 117 -0.98 -2.63 1.80
C ALA A 117 -0.03 -2.52 0.59
N GLY A 118 1.27 -2.72 0.82
CA GLY A 118 2.27 -2.55 -0.23
C GLY A 118 2.25 -1.16 -0.87
N LEU A 119 2.01 -0.10 -0.10
CA LEU A 119 1.74 1.25 -0.62
C LEU A 119 2.75 1.70 -1.67
N ILE A 120 4.04 1.57 -1.40
CA ILE A 120 5.09 2.03 -2.31
C ILE A 120 5.10 1.18 -3.59
N ASN A 121 5.07 -0.15 -3.43
CA ASN A 121 5.06 -1.06 -4.56
C ASN A 121 3.82 -0.86 -5.43
N ASN A 122 2.63 -0.81 -4.84
CA ASN A 122 1.38 -0.63 -5.57
C ASN A 122 1.27 0.75 -6.22
N TYR A 123 1.79 1.79 -5.57
CA TYR A 123 1.79 3.14 -6.14
C TYR A 123 2.64 3.22 -7.40
N PHE A 124 3.84 2.64 -7.39
CA PHE A 124 4.75 2.68 -8.53
C PHE A 124 4.51 1.56 -9.57
N SER A 125 3.79 0.49 -9.22
CA SER A 125 3.36 -0.53 -10.19
C SER A 125 2.00 -0.16 -10.80
N ILE A 126 0.93 -0.50 -10.15
CA ILE A 126 -0.45 -0.31 -10.66
C ILE A 126 -0.80 1.18 -10.74
N GLY A 127 -0.46 1.95 -9.71
CA GLY A 127 -0.75 3.38 -9.62
C GLY A 127 -0.02 4.21 -10.68
N SER A 128 1.15 3.76 -11.13
CA SER A 128 1.93 4.47 -12.17
C SER A 128 1.20 4.61 -13.50
N ALA A 129 0.21 3.75 -13.75
CA ALA A 129 -0.69 3.87 -14.90
C ALA A 129 -1.43 5.22 -14.94
N LEU A 130 -1.67 5.83 -13.78
CA LEU A 130 -2.38 7.09 -13.65
C LEU A 130 -1.45 8.31 -13.69
N PHE A 131 -0.13 8.13 -13.60
CA PHE A 131 0.81 9.25 -13.47
C PHE A 131 0.74 10.24 -14.64
N ALA A 132 0.53 9.73 -15.85
CA ALA A 132 0.37 10.58 -17.04
C ALA A 132 -0.92 11.43 -17.01
N SER A 133 -1.92 11.03 -16.24
CA SER A 133 -3.22 11.71 -16.12
C SER A 133 -3.30 12.65 -14.91
N LEU A 134 -2.31 12.60 -14.01
CA LEU A 134 -2.28 13.47 -12.84
C LEU A 134 -1.93 14.90 -13.24
N THR A 135 -2.73 15.84 -12.76
CA THR A 135 -2.50 17.29 -12.92
C THR A 135 -1.62 17.87 -11.81
N ILE A 136 -1.26 17.07 -10.82
CA ILE A 136 -0.42 17.42 -9.68
C ILE A 136 0.83 16.54 -9.64
N PRO A 137 1.93 16.98 -9.01
CA PRO A 137 3.11 16.14 -8.84
C PRO A 137 2.79 14.80 -8.17
N ILE A 138 3.31 13.71 -8.71
CA ILE A 138 3.04 12.34 -8.24
C ILE A 138 3.37 12.11 -6.77
N ILE A 139 4.28 12.90 -6.20
CA ILE A 139 4.65 12.80 -4.79
C ILE A 139 3.53 13.24 -3.85
N ILE A 140 2.64 14.15 -4.27
CA ILE A 140 1.59 14.71 -3.40
C ILE A 140 0.56 13.65 -3.00
N PRO A 141 -0.05 12.88 -3.92
CA PRO A 141 -0.95 11.79 -3.53
C PRO A 141 -0.26 10.73 -2.68
N LEU A 142 1.01 10.41 -2.98
CA LEU A 142 1.77 9.44 -2.19
C LEU A 142 1.96 9.90 -0.74
N LEU A 143 2.37 11.16 -0.54
CA LEU A 143 2.52 11.74 0.80
C LEU A 143 1.18 11.79 1.54
N LEU A 144 0.11 12.16 0.86
CA LEU A 144 -1.24 12.18 1.47
C LEU A 144 -1.65 10.78 1.94
N MET A 145 -1.50 9.76 1.09
CA MET A 145 -1.80 8.36 1.47
C MET A 145 -0.94 7.90 2.64
N PHE A 146 0.33 8.31 2.66
CA PHE A 146 1.24 7.98 3.74
C PHE A 146 0.81 8.61 5.07
N VAL A 147 0.44 9.90 5.06
CA VAL A 147 -0.11 10.59 6.24
C VAL A 147 -1.39 9.92 6.73
N LEU A 148 -2.29 9.56 5.81
CA LEU A 148 -3.55 8.89 6.15
C LEU A 148 -3.33 7.51 6.79
N LYS A 149 -2.26 6.78 6.44
CA LYS A 149 -1.87 5.54 7.14
C LYS A 149 -1.62 5.79 8.63
N PHE A 150 -0.86 6.84 8.97
CA PHE A 150 -0.61 7.20 10.36
C PHE A 150 -1.87 7.65 11.08
N VAL A 151 -2.70 8.46 10.43
CA VAL A 151 -3.97 8.95 11.00
C VAL A 151 -4.90 7.77 11.28
N GLY A 152 -5.08 6.85 10.34
CA GLY A 152 -5.91 5.66 10.52
C GLY A 152 -5.45 4.78 11.69
N ALA A 153 -4.17 4.48 11.77
CA ALA A 153 -3.61 3.69 12.86
C ALA A 153 -3.68 4.42 14.22
N ALA A 154 -3.49 5.75 14.24
CA ALA A 154 -3.65 6.55 15.45
C ALA A 154 -5.11 6.57 15.94
N ILE A 155 -6.09 6.67 15.04
CA ILE A 155 -7.50 6.55 15.36
C ILE A 155 -7.80 5.16 15.94
N THR A 156 -7.30 4.09 15.31
CA THR A 156 -7.44 2.72 15.82
C THR A 156 -6.89 2.62 17.24
N ARG A 157 -5.69 3.13 17.48
CA ARG A 157 -5.09 3.19 18.81
C ARG A 157 -6.01 3.92 19.82
N LEU A 158 -6.57 5.06 19.41
CA LEU A 158 -7.49 5.84 20.28
C LEU A 158 -8.73 5.03 20.63
N VAL A 159 -9.35 4.38 19.63
CA VAL A 159 -10.53 3.54 19.82
C VAL A 159 -10.23 2.37 20.75
N LEU A 160 -9.09 1.69 20.57
CA LEU A 160 -8.67 0.60 21.45
C LEU A 160 -8.42 1.05 22.90
N ASN A 161 -7.93 2.28 23.09
CA ASN A 161 -7.68 2.83 24.41
C ASN A 161 -8.95 3.35 25.11
N THR A 162 -10.01 3.62 24.37
CA THR A 162 -11.26 4.20 24.89
C THR A 162 -12.39 3.18 24.95
N ALA A 163 -12.82 2.70 23.78
CA ALA A 163 -14.01 1.83 23.67
C ALA A 163 -13.71 0.36 24.00
N TYR A 164 -12.49 -0.12 23.73
CA TYR A 164 -12.09 -1.53 23.90
C TYR A 164 -10.99 -1.71 24.94
N LYS A 165 -10.88 -0.79 25.90
CA LYS A 165 -9.82 -0.85 26.91
C LYS A 165 -9.86 -2.17 27.71
N GLY A 166 -11.04 -2.63 28.11
CA GLY A 166 -11.21 -3.84 28.90
C GLY A 166 -10.89 -5.15 28.16
N ASP A 167 -10.90 -5.16 26.83
CA ASP A 167 -10.67 -6.37 26.05
C ASP A 167 -9.18 -6.78 26.00
N PHE A 168 -8.30 -5.86 26.39
CA PHE A 168 -6.84 -6.02 26.33
C PHE A 168 -6.16 -5.88 27.70
N ASP A 169 -6.90 -5.63 28.79
CA ASP A 169 -6.34 -5.44 30.14
C ASP A 169 -5.89 -6.77 30.81
N ASN A 170 -6.20 -7.92 30.19
CA ASN A 170 -5.89 -9.25 30.71
C ASN A 170 -4.74 -9.96 29.97
N GLU A 171 -3.98 -9.24 29.15
CA GLU A 171 -2.79 -9.77 28.42
C GLU A 171 -1.48 -9.17 29.04
#